data_dc25ad0ab765dbd4a2b82093018628c1
#
_entry.id   dc25ad0ab765dbd4a2b82093018628c1
#
_cell.length_a   1.000
_cell.length_b   1.000
_cell.length_c   1.000
_cell.angle_alpha   90.00
_cell.angle_beta   90.00
_cell.angle_gamma   90.00
#
_symmetry.space_group_name_H-M   'P 1'
#
loop_
_entity.id
_entity.type
_entity.pdbx_description
1 polymer ?
#
loop_
_entity_poly.entity_id
_entity_poly.type
_entity_poly.pdbx_seq_one_letter_code
_entity_poly.pdbx_strand_id
1 'polypeptide(L)'
;MRIVKHLFLAFLLTLVIPAFSQTVFKVVPLGVEGGIDESNLSAYMLAPVNSNNFVCLDAGTLHYGIEKAVEKGVFNIPAEQVLRRYIKGYLISHSHLDHLSGLIINSPEDTTKNIYAFADCIETFKTRYFTWKSWANFADEGETPQLKKYHYKVLTTGEETPIENTEMTVKAFPLSHSNLTSSAFLVKSQDNYILYLGDVGPDDIEKSNKLELLWQAIAQLIKEKKLKTIMIEVSFPDEQP
;
A
#
# COMPACT_ATOMS: atom_id res chain seq x y z
N MET A 1 64.28 13.61 47.71
CA MET A 1 63.24 14.31 46.93
C MET A 1 62.61 13.28 45.98
N ARG A 2 61.47 12.71 46.33
CA ARG A 2 60.79 11.67 45.54
C ARG A 2 59.70 12.33 44.70
N ILE A 3 59.82 12.21 43.40
CA ILE A 3 58.81 12.69 42.41
C ILE A 3 57.77 11.56 42.26
N VAL A 4 56.55 11.80 42.75
CA VAL A 4 55.41 10.90 42.54
C VAL A 4 54.79 11.25 41.17
N LYS A 5 54.91 10.32 40.20
CA LYS A 5 54.24 10.42 38.92
C LYS A 5 52.80 9.94 39.08
N HIS A 6 51.84 10.85 38.95
CA HIS A 6 50.41 10.48 38.88
C HIS A 6 50.06 10.05 37.45
N LEU A 7 49.71 8.78 37.33
CA LEU A 7 49.18 8.19 36.10
C LEU A 7 47.68 8.46 36.10
N PHE A 8 47.22 9.35 35.23
CA PHE A 8 45.79 9.56 34.95
C PHE A 8 45.33 8.49 33.95
N LEU A 9 44.56 7.50 34.44
CA LEU A 9 43.88 6.49 33.63
C LEU A 9 42.55 7.07 33.15
N ALA A 10 42.45 7.56 31.92
CA ALA A 10 41.17 7.99 31.32
C ALA A 10 40.38 6.76 30.94
N PHE A 11 39.32 6.49 31.69
CA PHE A 11 38.34 5.44 31.38
C PHE A 11 37.38 5.96 30.30
N LEU A 12 37.61 5.54 29.06
CA LEU A 12 36.72 5.84 27.94
C LEU A 12 35.46 4.97 28.07
N LEU A 13 34.38 5.52 28.64
CA LEU A 13 33.07 4.86 28.67
C LEU A 13 32.49 4.94 27.24
N THR A 14 32.62 3.88 26.47
CA THR A 14 31.85 3.71 25.22
C THR A 14 30.41 3.43 25.59
N LEU A 15 29.56 4.45 25.51
CA LEU A 15 28.11 4.30 25.53
C LEU A 15 27.68 3.50 24.30
N VAL A 16 27.48 2.20 24.46
CA VAL A 16 26.77 1.37 23.49
C VAL A 16 25.30 1.78 23.57
N ILE A 17 24.91 2.75 22.75
CA ILE A 17 23.49 3.07 22.54
C ILE A 17 22.92 1.88 21.77
N PRO A 18 21.98 1.09 22.36
CA PRO A 18 21.30 0.04 21.59
C PRO A 18 20.59 0.73 20.42
N ALA A 19 20.95 0.36 19.20
CA ALA A 19 20.20 0.77 18.01
C ALA A 19 18.86 0.06 18.05
N PHE A 20 17.88 0.65 18.72
CA PHE A 20 16.50 0.21 18.57
C PHE A 20 16.12 0.40 17.10
N SER A 21 15.75 -0.68 16.45
CA SER A 21 15.13 -0.62 15.13
C SER A 21 13.89 0.25 15.26
N GLN A 22 13.98 1.48 14.78
CA GLN A 22 12.85 2.41 14.86
C GLN A 22 11.77 1.91 13.92
N THR A 23 10.62 1.54 14.46
CA THR A 23 9.42 1.23 13.67
C THR A 23 9.04 2.48 12.87
N VAL A 24 9.02 2.36 11.56
CA VAL A 24 8.77 3.51 10.67
C VAL A 24 7.35 3.51 10.15
N PHE A 25 6.82 2.33 9.86
CA PHE A 25 5.49 2.15 9.32
C PHE A 25 4.61 1.33 10.26
N LYS A 26 3.32 1.55 10.18
CA LYS A 26 2.29 0.66 10.71
C LYS A 26 1.39 0.20 9.55
N VAL A 27 1.07 -1.09 9.57
CA VAL A 27 0.17 -1.74 8.61
C VAL A 27 -1.01 -2.32 9.38
N VAL A 28 -2.21 -2.07 8.90
CA VAL A 28 -3.43 -2.67 9.43
C VAL A 28 -4.08 -3.48 8.31
N PRO A 29 -4.00 -4.81 8.35
CA PRO A 29 -4.71 -5.67 7.40
C PRO A 29 -6.22 -5.54 7.62
N LEU A 30 -6.96 -5.30 6.55
CA LEU A 30 -8.42 -5.28 6.53
C LEU A 30 -8.99 -6.55 5.88
N GLY A 31 -8.24 -7.15 4.98
CA GLY A 31 -8.44 -8.42 4.33
C GLY A 31 -7.13 -8.90 3.73
N VAL A 32 -6.92 -10.21 3.66
CA VAL A 32 -5.62 -10.83 3.32
C VAL A 32 -5.73 -11.97 2.30
N GLU A 33 -6.93 -12.23 1.78
CA GLU A 33 -7.17 -13.29 0.81
C GLU A 33 -7.57 -12.72 -0.55
N GLY A 34 -7.36 -13.49 -1.61
CA GLY A 34 -7.92 -13.27 -2.93
C GLY A 34 -9.17 -14.12 -3.14
N GLY A 35 -10.19 -13.59 -3.81
CA GLY A 35 -11.31 -14.33 -4.35
C GLY A 35 -12.43 -14.69 -3.37
N ILE A 36 -12.46 -15.88 -2.79
CA ILE A 36 -13.64 -16.60 -2.33
C ILE A 36 -14.28 -16.13 -0.99
N ASP A 37 -13.65 -15.28 -0.21
CA ASP A 37 -14.21 -14.73 1.05
C ASP A 37 -14.34 -13.21 0.95
N GLU A 38 -15.54 -12.71 0.68
CA GLU A 38 -15.86 -11.29 0.55
C GLU A 38 -15.60 -10.48 1.84
N SER A 39 -15.46 -11.16 2.98
CA SER A 39 -15.14 -10.52 4.26
C SER A 39 -13.62 -10.37 4.50
N ASN A 40 -12.78 -10.91 3.60
CA ASN A 40 -11.32 -10.99 3.78
C ASN A 40 -10.51 -10.68 2.52
N LEU A 41 -11.11 -9.97 1.56
CA LEU A 41 -10.47 -9.62 0.29
C LEU A 41 -9.34 -8.62 0.48
N SER A 42 -8.31 -8.70 -0.36
CA SER A 42 -7.05 -7.94 -0.26
C SER A 42 -7.24 -6.44 -0.01
N ALA A 43 -6.83 -5.97 1.17
CA ALA A 43 -6.85 -4.56 1.55
C ALA A 43 -5.97 -4.31 2.78
N TYR A 44 -5.07 -3.33 2.70
CA TYR A 44 -4.15 -3.01 3.80
C TYR A 44 -4.07 -1.50 3.98
N MET A 45 -4.28 -1.02 5.21
CA MET A 45 -4.02 0.39 5.54
C MET A 45 -2.55 0.55 5.94
N LEU A 46 -1.84 1.47 5.29
CA LEU A 46 -0.44 1.79 5.54
C LEU A 46 -0.27 3.25 5.93
N ALA A 47 0.46 3.52 7.01
CA ALA A 47 0.84 4.87 7.43
C ALA A 47 2.22 4.88 8.11
N PRO A 48 2.89 6.03 8.21
CA PRO A 48 3.97 6.22 9.17
C PRO A 48 3.50 5.97 10.60
N VAL A 49 4.37 5.41 11.45
CA VAL A 49 4.01 4.96 12.81
C VAL A 49 3.34 6.05 13.65
N ASN A 50 3.76 7.29 13.49
CA ASN A 50 3.25 8.44 14.28
C ASN A 50 2.11 9.21 13.57
N SER A 51 1.55 8.69 12.49
CA SER A 51 0.50 9.32 11.70
C SER A 51 -0.77 8.48 11.68
N ASN A 52 -1.93 9.12 11.61
CA ASN A 52 -3.20 8.46 11.30
C ASN A 52 -3.66 8.77 9.85
N ASN A 53 -2.77 9.27 9.02
CA ASN A 53 -3.02 9.49 7.59
C ASN A 53 -2.59 8.25 6.81
N PHE A 54 -3.52 7.33 6.60
CA PHE A 54 -3.29 6.07 5.91
C PHE A 54 -3.55 6.19 4.41
N VAL A 55 -2.83 5.42 3.62
CA VAL A 55 -3.23 5.01 2.27
C VAL A 55 -3.66 3.55 2.31
N CYS A 56 -4.66 3.17 1.53
CA CYS A 56 -4.97 1.75 1.33
C CYS A 56 -4.14 1.20 0.16
N LEU A 57 -3.53 0.05 0.38
CA LEU A 57 -2.95 -0.82 -0.64
C LEU A 57 -4.03 -1.84 -0.97
N ASP A 58 -4.62 -1.70 -2.12
CA ASP A 58 -5.88 -2.30 -2.53
C ASP A 58 -7.06 -2.00 -1.56
N ALA A 59 -8.25 -2.41 -1.94
CA ALA A 59 -9.47 -2.06 -1.24
C ALA A 59 -10.59 -3.09 -1.48
N GLY A 60 -10.25 -4.38 -1.42
CA GLY A 60 -11.21 -5.47 -1.57
C GLY A 60 -12.21 -5.51 -0.43
N THR A 61 -11.76 -5.54 0.82
CA THR A 61 -12.60 -5.44 2.01
C THR A 61 -12.25 -4.17 2.78
N LEU A 62 -13.19 -3.23 2.90
CA LEU A 62 -12.97 -2.00 3.67
C LEU A 62 -13.79 -1.98 4.97
N HIS A 63 -15.11 -1.81 4.89
CA HIS A 63 -15.95 -1.54 6.05
C HIS A 63 -15.83 -2.64 7.11
N TYR A 64 -16.02 -3.89 6.72
CA TYR A 64 -15.92 -5.03 7.62
C TYR A 64 -14.53 -5.16 8.25
N GLY A 65 -13.46 -5.01 7.47
CA GLY A 65 -12.09 -5.05 7.98
C GLY A 65 -11.79 -3.93 8.97
N ILE A 66 -12.31 -2.72 8.71
CA ILE A 66 -12.19 -1.58 9.64
C ILE A 66 -12.98 -1.86 10.93
N GLU A 67 -14.21 -2.40 10.86
CA GLU A 67 -14.98 -2.79 12.04
C GLU A 67 -14.19 -3.78 12.90
N LYS A 68 -13.60 -4.81 12.29
CA LYS A 68 -12.75 -5.77 13.01
C LYS A 68 -11.52 -5.13 13.62
N ALA A 69 -10.91 -4.15 12.97
CA ALA A 69 -9.78 -3.40 13.54
C ALA A 69 -10.22 -2.54 14.75
N VAL A 70 -11.40 -1.93 14.70
CA VAL A 70 -12.01 -1.19 15.82
C VAL A 70 -12.33 -2.15 16.97
N GLU A 71 -12.98 -3.27 16.72
CA GLU A 71 -13.28 -4.30 17.73
C GLU A 71 -12.02 -4.80 18.45
N LYS A 72 -10.90 -4.92 17.72
CA LYS A 72 -9.59 -5.31 18.27
C LYS A 72 -8.83 -4.15 18.94
N GLY A 73 -9.40 -2.96 19.03
CA GLY A 73 -8.79 -1.80 19.65
C GLY A 73 -7.66 -1.14 18.89
N VAL A 74 -7.53 -1.42 17.57
CA VAL A 74 -6.54 -0.75 16.69
C VAL A 74 -6.92 0.72 16.50
N PHE A 75 -8.21 0.99 16.39
CA PHE A 75 -8.75 2.35 16.31
C PHE A 75 -9.73 2.61 17.46
N ASN A 76 -9.74 3.85 17.95
CA ASN A 76 -10.59 4.32 19.05
C ASN A 76 -11.75 5.22 18.58
N ILE A 77 -12.07 5.19 17.30
CA ILE A 77 -13.16 5.92 16.67
C ILE A 77 -14.02 4.96 15.84
N PRO A 78 -15.29 5.28 15.58
CA PRO A 78 -16.18 4.42 14.77
C PRO A 78 -15.61 4.13 13.36
N ALA A 79 -15.98 2.99 12.80
CA ALA A 79 -15.47 2.51 11.51
C ALA A 79 -15.69 3.52 10.37
N GLU A 80 -16.88 4.16 10.32
CA GLU A 80 -17.22 5.19 9.34
C GLU A 80 -16.27 6.41 9.45
N GLN A 81 -15.83 6.74 10.66
CA GLN A 81 -14.89 7.83 10.86
C GLN A 81 -13.46 7.42 10.47
N VAL A 82 -13.07 6.16 10.67
CA VAL A 82 -11.78 5.64 10.15
C VAL A 82 -11.76 5.73 8.64
N LEU A 83 -12.80 5.22 7.96
CA LEU A 83 -12.95 5.32 6.51
C LEU A 83 -12.83 6.77 6.03
N ARG A 84 -13.58 7.67 6.63
CA ARG A 84 -13.70 9.07 6.18
C ARG A 84 -12.48 9.93 6.51
N ARG A 85 -11.85 9.73 7.69
CA ARG A 85 -10.82 10.63 8.22
C ARG A 85 -9.42 10.08 8.14
N TYR A 86 -9.23 8.77 8.29
CA TYR A 86 -7.89 8.19 8.35
C TYR A 86 -7.41 7.72 6.98
N ILE A 87 -8.27 7.17 6.13
CA ILE A 87 -7.90 6.82 4.76
C ILE A 87 -7.83 8.10 3.91
N LYS A 88 -6.66 8.36 3.30
CA LYS A 88 -6.39 9.55 2.49
C LYS A 88 -6.43 9.28 0.99
N GLY A 89 -6.31 8.02 0.59
CA GLY A 89 -6.32 7.61 -0.81
C GLY A 89 -6.19 6.10 -0.94
N TYR A 90 -6.28 5.64 -2.17
CA TYR A 90 -6.22 4.24 -2.54
C TYR A 90 -5.15 4.03 -3.61
N LEU A 91 -4.24 3.10 -3.38
CA LEU A 91 -3.31 2.56 -4.36
C LEU A 91 -3.90 1.23 -4.84
N ILE A 92 -4.47 1.20 -6.05
CA ILE A 92 -5.13 0.01 -6.58
C ILE A 92 -4.19 -0.69 -7.55
N SER A 93 -3.85 -1.94 -7.21
CA SER A 93 -2.86 -2.71 -7.96
C SER A 93 -3.36 -3.10 -9.35
N HIS A 94 -4.59 -3.56 -9.44
CA HIS A 94 -5.25 -3.93 -10.68
C HIS A 94 -6.77 -3.98 -10.50
N SER A 95 -7.49 -4.31 -11.57
CA SER A 95 -8.94 -4.10 -11.62
C SER A 95 -9.80 -5.34 -11.29
N HIS A 96 -9.26 -6.37 -10.65
CA HIS A 96 -10.06 -7.49 -10.16
C HIS A 96 -10.90 -7.09 -8.94
N LEU A 97 -12.07 -7.70 -8.78
CA LEU A 97 -13.05 -7.33 -7.76
C LEU A 97 -12.54 -7.51 -6.33
N ASP A 98 -11.75 -8.53 -6.08
CA ASP A 98 -11.15 -8.83 -4.78
C ASP A 98 -10.10 -7.80 -4.34
N HIS A 99 -9.72 -6.87 -5.22
CA HIS A 99 -8.81 -5.75 -4.93
C HIS A 99 -9.48 -4.38 -4.85
N LEU A 100 -10.77 -4.25 -5.23
CA LEU A 100 -11.42 -2.94 -5.31
C LEU A 100 -12.92 -2.91 -4.95
N SER A 101 -13.57 -4.05 -4.71
CA SER A 101 -15.01 -4.10 -4.42
C SER A 101 -15.42 -3.28 -3.20
N GLY A 102 -14.60 -3.30 -2.15
CA GLY A 102 -14.86 -2.51 -0.95
C GLY A 102 -14.83 -1.00 -1.23
N LEU A 103 -13.91 -0.51 -2.07
CA LEU A 103 -13.90 0.89 -2.49
C LEU A 103 -15.21 1.25 -3.22
N ILE A 104 -15.64 0.41 -4.17
CA ILE A 104 -16.85 0.67 -4.95
C ILE A 104 -18.06 0.69 -4.02
N ILE A 105 -18.26 -0.35 -3.20
CA ILE A 105 -19.43 -0.49 -2.34
C ILE A 105 -19.49 0.62 -1.30
N ASN A 106 -18.36 1.04 -0.74
CA ASN A 106 -18.32 2.08 0.29
C ASN A 106 -18.26 3.51 -0.28
N SER A 107 -18.21 3.69 -1.59
CA SER A 107 -18.13 5.01 -2.22
C SER A 107 -19.25 5.99 -1.84
N PRO A 108 -20.51 5.58 -1.57
CA PRO A 108 -21.55 6.50 -1.10
C PRO A 108 -21.21 7.16 0.24
N GLU A 109 -20.61 6.43 1.17
CA GLU A 109 -20.29 6.90 2.52
C GLU A 109 -18.88 7.49 2.66
N ASP A 110 -18.04 7.31 1.66
CA ASP A 110 -16.66 7.79 1.69
C ASP A 110 -16.57 9.32 1.46
N THR A 111 -15.39 9.88 1.59
CA THR A 111 -15.07 11.30 1.36
C THR A 111 -14.21 11.48 0.11
N THR A 112 -13.98 12.73 -0.27
CA THR A 112 -13.12 13.05 -1.42
C THR A 112 -11.69 12.53 -1.22
N LYS A 113 -11.19 11.71 -2.18
CA LYS A 113 -9.89 11.05 -2.17
C LYS A 113 -9.35 10.82 -3.57
N ASN A 114 -8.07 10.53 -3.65
CA ASN A 114 -7.44 10.09 -4.89
C ASN A 114 -7.41 8.56 -5.00
N ILE A 115 -7.60 8.07 -6.22
CA ILE A 115 -7.33 6.68 -6.63
C ILE A 115 -6.10 6.73 -7.52
N TYR A 116 -5.03 6.12 -7.06
CA TYR A 116 -3.75 6.00 -7.76
C TYR A 116 -3.64 4.63 -8.38
N ALA A 117 -3.47 4.55 -9.68
CA ALA A 117 -3.29 3.29 -10.42
C ALA A 117 -2.66 3.55 -11.79
N PHE A 118 -2.26 2.49 -12.50
CA PHE A 118 -1.92 2.60 -13.91
C PHE A 118 -3.16 2.90 -14.76
N ALA A 119 -2.92 3.43 -15.97
CA ALA A 119 -3.96 3.92 -16.86
C ALA A 119 -5.01 2.87 -17.25
N ASP A 120 -4.63 1.62 -17.44
CA ASP A 120 -5.52 0.51 -17.80
C ASP A 120 -6.48 0.14 -16.64
N CYS A 121 -5.99 0.18 -15.40
CA CYS A 121 -6.83 0.00 -14.23
C CYS A 121 -7.85 1.15 -14.09
N ILE A 122 -7.41 2.40 -14.25
CA ILE A 122 -8.31 3.58 -14.22
C ILE A 122 -9.34 3.50 -15.37
N GLU A 123 -8.93 3.09 -16.55
CA GLU A 123 -9.87 2.91 -17.67
C GLU A 123 -10.94 1.85 -17.38
N THR A 124 -10.58 0.80 -16.63
CA THR A 124 -11.55 -0.20 -16.18
C THR A 124 -12.54 0.39 -15.17
N PHE A 125 -12.10 1.22 -14.20
CA PHE A 125 -13.02 1.96 -13.33
C PHE A 125 -14.03 2.76 -14.13
N LYS A 126 -13.59 3.52 -15.14
CA LYS A 126 -14.41 4.41 -15.96
C LYS A 126 -15.40 3.66 -16.84
N THR A 127 -15.01 2.50 -17.36
CA THR A 127 -15.80 1.79 -18.39
C THR A 127 -16.56 0.58 -17.88
N ARG A 128 -16.26 0.09 -16.68
CA ARG A 128 -16.87 -1.12 -16.12
C ARG A 128 -17.57 -0.90 -14.78
N TYR A 129 -16.97 -0.12 -13.88
CA TYR A 129 -17.46 0.00 -12.51
C TYR A 129 -18.27 1.29 -12.28
N PHE A 130 -17.71 2.45 -12.48
CA PHE A 130 -18.38 3.74 -12.28
C PHE A 130 -19.11 4.19 -13.56
N THR A 131 -20.12 3.39 -14.00
CA THR A 131 -20.79 3.53 -15.29
C THR A 131 -22.29 3.76 -15.18
N TRP A 132 -22.82 4.09 -14.01
CA TRP A 132 -24.27 4.17 -13.72
C TRP A 132 -25.07 2.88 -13.97
N LYS A 133 -24.55 1.99 -14.81
CA LYS A 133 -25.13 0.65 -15.04
C LYS A 133 -24.65 -0.36 -14.00
N SER A 134 -23.37 -0.30 -13.63
CA SER A 134 -22.80 -1.16 -12.61
C SER A 134 -22.86 -0.51 -11.24
N TRP A 135 -22.40 0.76 -11.13
CA TRP A 135 -22.45 1.58 -9.92
C TRP A 135 -22.45 3.07 -10.29
N ALA A 136 -23.03 3.93 -9.42
CA ALA A 136 -23.00 5.37 -9.64
C ALA A 136 -21.59 5.89 -9.84
N ASN A 137 -21.38 6.84 -10.76
CA ASN A 137 -20.04 7.37 -11.02
C ASN A 137 -19.62 8.36 -9.94
N PHE A 138 -18.91 7.86 -8.92
CA PHE A 138 -18.34 8.65 -7.85
C PHE A 138 -17.01 9.33 -8.22
N ALA A 139 -16.47 9.09 -9.42
CA ALA A 139 -15.21 9.67 -9.88
C ALA A 139 -15.41 11.01 -10.62
N ASP A 140 -14.28 11.60 -11.03
CA ASP A 140 -14.21 12.88 -11.76
C ASP A 140 -14.09 12.71 -13.29
N GLU A 141 -13.98 11.46 -13.76
CA GLU A 141 -13.95 11.10 -15.17
C GLU A 141 -14.93 9.95 -15.45
N GLY A 142 -15.16 9.64 -16.74
CA GLY A 142 -16.05 8.58 -17.20
C GLY A 142 -17.47 9.05 -17.48
N GLU A 143 -18.46 8.17 -17.34
CA GLU A 143 -19.86 8.42 -17.67
C GLU A 143 -20.48 9.52 -16.80
N THR A 144 -21.24 10.41 -17.42
CA THR A 144 -21.94 11.52 -16.73
C THR A 144 -23.30 11.08 -16.17
N PRO A 145 -23.77 11.72 -15.05
CA PRO A 145 -23.12 12.74 -14.26
C PRO A 145 -21.97 12.18 -13.38
N GLN A 146 -20.91 12.97 -13.20
CA GLN A 146 -19.78 12.65 -12.35
C GLN A 146 -20.00 13.25 -10.96
N LEU A 147 -19.95 12.43 -9.91
CA LEU A 147 -20.15 12.88 -8.52
C LEU A 147 -18.86 13.49 -7.91
N LYS A 148 -17.70 13.32 -8.56
CA LYS A 148 -16.41 13.95 -8.26
C LYS A 148 -15.93 13.74 -6.81
N LYS A 149 -16.27 12.63 -6.24
CA LYS A 149 -15.76 12.24 -4.92
C LYS A 149 -14.35 11.65 -5.03
N TYR A 150 -14.09 10.86 -6.09
CA TYR A 150 -12.77 10.31 -6.36
C TYR A 150 -12.10 11.03 -7.53
N HIS A 151 -10.79 11.29 -7.36
CA HIS A 151 -9.95 11.87 -8.40
C HIS A 151 -8.92 10.85 -8.86
N TYR A 152 -8.90 10.55 -10.14
CA TYR A 152 -7.93 9.62 -10.70
C TYR A 152 -6.54 10.25 -10.81
N LYS A 153 -5.53 9.51 -10.36
CA LYS A 153 -4.12 9.85 -10.48
C LYS A 153 -3.40 8.72 -11.20
N VAL A 154 -3.19 8.91 -12.50
CA VAL A 154 -2.45 7.95 -13.32
C VAL A 154 -1.00 7.92 -12.87
N LEU A 155 -0.51 6.74 -12.51
CA LEU A 155 0.89 6.52 -12.15
C LEU A 155 1.73 6.22 -13.39
N THR A 156 2.97 6.71 -13.36
CA THR A 156 4.00 6.41 -14.37
C THR A 156 5.02 5.45 -13.76
N THR A 157 5.46 4.46 -14.52
CA THR A 157 6.44 3.46 -14.06
C THR A 157 7.71 4.12 -13.51
N GLY A 158 8.03 3.82 -12.24
CA GLY A 158 9.26 4.27 -11.57
C GLY A 158 9.29 5.75 -11.18
N GLU A 159 8.29 6.54 -11.55
CA GLU A 159 8.18 7.95 -11.16
C GLU A 159 7.70 8.06 -9.70
N GLU A 160 8.34 8.94 -8.93
CA GLU A 160 7.97 9.17 -7.53
C GLU A 160 6.79 10.16 -7.46
N THR A 161 5.64 9.67 -7.02
CA THR A 161 4.39 10.43 -6.92
C THR A 161 4.03 10.66 -5.45
N PRO A 162 3.74 11.91 -5.01
CA PRO A 162 3.25 12.18 -3.67
C PRO A 162 1.87 11.55 -3.44
N ILE A 163 1.67 10.92 -2.27
CA ILE A 163 0.36 10.49 -1.81
C ILE A 163 -0.26 11.64 -1.02
N GLU A 164 -1.21 12.32 -1.62
CA GLU A 164 -1.80 13.54 -1.06
C GLU A 164 -2.36 13.35 0.35
N ASN A 165 -2.19 14.35 1.20
CA ASN A 165 -2.60 14.35 2.61
C ASN A 165 -1.89 13.29 3.47
N THR A 166 -0.76 12.77 3.02
CA THR A 166 0.14 11.90 3.78
C THR A 166 1.58 12.44 3.73
N GLU A 167 2.46 11.84 4.55
CA GLU A 167 3.92 12.10 4.49
C GLU A 167 4.63 11.00 3.67
N MET A 168 3.93 10.43 2.69
CA MET A 168 4.42 9.32 1.90
C MET A 168 4.43 9.67 0.41
N THR A 169 5.32 8.99 -0.31
CA THR A 169 5.35 8.95 -1.77
C THR A 169 5.28 7.51 -2.24
N VAL A 170 4.93 7.30 -3.51
CA VAL A 170 4.88 5.98 -4.13
C VAL A 170 5.62 5.99 -5.47
N LYS A 171 6.31 4.89 -5.78
CA LYS A 171 6.71 4.50 -7.14
C LYS A 171 5.98 3.24 -7.51
N ALA A 172 5.36 3.22 -8.69
CA ALA A 172 4.67 2.04 -9.20
C ALA A 172 5.54 1.33 -10.25
N PHE A 173 5.49 0.00 -10.22
CA PHE A 173 6.14 -0.86 -11.21
C PHE A 173 5.10 -1.84 -11.76
N PRO A 174 5.03 -2.02 -13.10
CA PRO A 174 4.08 -2.96 -13.68
C PRO A 174 4.48 -4.41 -13.37
N LEU A 175 3.49 -5.23 -13.08
CA LEU A 175 3.60 -6.68 -12.96
C LEU A 175 2.71 -7.36 -14.00
N SER A 176 2.95 -8.63 -14.26
CA SER A 176 2.07 -9.45 -15.10
C SER A 176 1.21 -10.35 -14.23
N HIS A 177 -0.08 -10.35 -14.51
CA HIS A 177 -1.06 -11.21 -13.87
C HIS A 177 -2.10 -11.63 -14.92
N SER A 178 -1.94 -12.84 -15.47
CA SER A 178 -2.73 -13.31 -16.60
C SER A 178 -2.69 -12.33 -17.80
N ASN A 179 -3.83 -11.83 -18.22
CA ASN A 179 -3.93 -10.85 -19.32
C ASN A 179 -4.01 -9.38 -18.84
N LEU A 180 -3.73 -9.12 -17.56
CA LEU A 180 -3.81 -7.80 -16.95
C LEU A 180 -2.45 -7.28 -16.54
N THR A 181 -2.33 -5.96 -16.49
CA THR A 181 -1.26 -5.30 -15.77
C THR A 181 -1.66 -5.17 -14.31
N SER A 182 -0.92 -5.82 -13.42
CA SER A 182 -0.95 -5.56 -11.99
C SER A 182 0.17 -4.59 -11.62
N SER A 183 0.22 -4.16 -10.37
CA SER A 183 1.20 -3.17 -9.90
C SER A 183 1.94 -3.64 -8.66
N ALA A 184 3.23 -3.36 -8.61
CA ALA A 184 3.94 -3.27 -7.36
C ALA A 184 4.06 -1.80 -6.92
N PHE A 185 3.78 -1.53 -5.66
CA PHE A 185 3.89 -0.20 -5.05
C PHE A 185 5.05 -0.16 -4.06
N LEU A 186 6.06 0.65 -4.38
CA LEU A 186 7.15 0.96 -3.48
C LEU A 186 6.81 2.26 -2.75
N VAL A 187 6.27 2.14 -1.55
CA VAL A 187 5.86 3.28 -0.73
C VAL A 187 7.00 3.71 0.18
N LYS A 188 7.29 5.00 0.17
CA LYS A 188 8.37 5.63 0.93
C LYS A 188 7.81 6.57 1.99
N SER A 189 8.42 6.53 3.18
CA SER A 189 8.30 7.57 4.20
C SER A 189 9.70 7.88 4.73
N GLN A 190 10.10 9.14 4.67
CA GLN A 190 11.48 9.56 4.93
C GLN A 190 12.47 8.79 4.03
N ASP A 191 13.39 8.02 4.61
CA ASP A 191 14.37 7.20 3.87
C ASP A 191 14.10 5.68 4.03
N ASN A 192 12.86 5.30 4.29
CA ASN A 192 12.44 3.93 4.48
C ASN A 192 11.33 3.56 3.52
N TYR A 193 11.30 2.28 3.14
CA TYR A 193 10.41 1.79 2.09
C TYR A 193 9.66 0.53 2.53
N ILE A 194 8.43 0.38 2.04
CA ILE A 194 7.67 -0.86 2.00
C ILE A 194 7.36 -1.16 0.53
N LEU A 195 7.49 -2.42 0.14
CA LEU A 195 7.07 -2.92 -1.16
C LEU A 195 5.81 -3.75 -0.97
N TYR A 196 4.75 -3.39 -1.68
CA TYR A 196 3.53 -4.18 -1.84
C TYR A 196 3.44 -4.65 -3.28
N LEU A 197 3.23 -5.93 -3.50
CA LEU A 197 2.90 -6.49 -4.80
C LEU A 197 1.40 -6.82 -4.80
N GLY A 198 0.70 -6.33 -5.81
CA GLY A 198 -0.58 -6.92 -6.19
C GLY A 198 -0.36 -8.31 -6.77
N ASP A 199 -1.41 -8.93 -7.27
CA ASP A 199 -1.32 -10.26 -7.83
C ASP A 199 -0.27 -10.32 -8.93
N VAL A 200 0.53 -11.38 -8.92
CA VAL A 200 1.66 -11.54 -9.82
C VAL A 200 1.93 -13.01 -10.13
N GLY A 201 2.05 -13.33 -11.41
CA GLY A 201 2.58 -14.63 -11.83
C GLY A 201 4.11 -14.61 -11.95
N PRO A 202 4.76 -15.78 -11.88
CA PRO A 202 6.18 -15.92 -12.22
C PRO A 202 6.45 -15.49 -13.66
N ASP A 203 7.57 -14.80 -13.90
CA ASP A 203 7.92 -14.29 -15.24
C ASP A 203 7.96 -15.37 -16.33
N ASP A 204 8.40 -16.60 -15.98
CA ASP A 204 8.44 -17.73 -16.91
C ASP A 204 7.02 -18.16 -17.36
N ILE A 205 6.04 -18.12 -16.47
CA ILE A 205 4.65 -18.47 -16.76
C ILE A 205 3.97 -17.33 -17.52
N GLU A 206 4.14 -16.12 -17.04
CA GLU A 206 3.57 -14.89 -17.62
C GLU A 206 4.28 -14.46 -18.93
N LYS A 207 5.39 -15.12 -19.27
CA LYS A 207 6.25 -14.77 -20.43
C LYS A 207 6.64 -13.31 -20.45
N SER A 208 7.03 -12.82 -19.29
CA SER A 208 7.42 -11.43 -19.05
C SER A 208 8.80 -11.36 -18.38
N ASN A 209 9.26 -10.16 -18.11
CA ASN A 209 10.45 -9.91 -17.28
C ASN A 209 10.17 -8.81 -16.22
N LYS A 210 8.90 -8.54 -15.96
CA LYS A 210 8.50 -7.41 -15.12
C LYS A 210 8.89 -7.63 -13.65
N LEU A 211 8.76 -8.86 -13.16
CA LEU A 211 9.15 -9.20 -11.81
C LEU A 211 10.68 -9.12 -11.62
N GLU A 212 11.45 -9.59 -12.60
CA GLU A 212 12.91 -9.43 -12.61
C GLU A 212 13.32 -7.95 -12.58
N LEU A 213 12.72 -7.12 -13.44
CA LEU A 213 12.98 -5.68 -13.49
C LEU A 213 12.64 -4.98 -12.17
N LEU A 214 11.56 -5.38 -11.50
CA LEU A 214 11.23 -4.89 -10.16
C LEU A 214 12.34 -5.22 -9.16
N TRP A 215 12.81 -6.49 -9.11
CA TRP A 215 13.87 -6.89 -8.20
C TRP A 215 15.18 -6.14 -8.46
N GLN A 216 15.52 -5.91 -9.72
CA GLN A 216 16.68 -5.09 -10.10
C GLN A 216 16.54 -3.64 -9.60
N ALA A 217 15.34 -3.04 -9.76
CA ALA A 217 15.09 -1.66 -9.35
C ALA A 217 15.21 -1.43 -7.84
N ILE A 218 14.85 -2.43 -7.01
CA ILE A 218 14.89 -2.30 -5.55
C ILE A 218 16.14 -2.89 -4.88
N ALA A 219 17.00 -3.58 -5.65
CA ALA A 219 18.17 -4.29 -5.10
C ALA A 219 19.07 -3.42 -4.21
N GLN A 220 19.27 -2.15 -4.58
CA GLN A 220 20.08 -1.22 -3.80
C GLN A 220 19.42 -0.89 -2.45
N LEU A 221 18.09 -0.73 -2.41
CA LEU A 221 17.35 -0.45 -1.16
C LEU A 221 17.44 -1.62 -0.17
N ILE A 222 17.48 -2.85 -0.68
CA ILE A 222 17.70 -4.07 0.12
C ILE A 222 19.10 -4.04 0.73
N LYS A 223 20.14 -3.79 -0.08
CA LYS A 223 21.54 -3.71 0.39
C LYS A 223 21.74 -2.62 1.45
N GLU A 224 21.07 -1.49 1.28
CA GLU A 224 21.11 -0.34 2.20
C GLU A 224 20.21 -0.53 3.43
N LYS A 225 19.48 -1.63 3.55
CA LYS A 225 18.52 -1.92 4.62
C LYS A 225 17.41 -0.85 4.75
N LYS A 226 17.11 -0.16 3.67
CA LYS A 226 16.05 0.85 3.57
C LYS A 226 14.67 0.23 3.31
N LEU A 227 14.63 -0.89 2.59
CA LEU A 227 13.41 -1.68 2.41
C LEU A 227 13.12 -2.47 3.69
N LYS A 228 11.99 -2.17 4.34
CA LYS A 228 11.63 -2.72 5.66
C LYS A 228 10.75 -3.95 5.56
N THR A 229 9.90 -4.02 4.55
CA THR A 229 8.93 -5.09 4.39
C THR A 229 8.64 -5.30 2.91
N ILE A 230 8.46 -6.54 2.52
CA ILE A 230 7.87 -6.95 1.25
C ILE A 230 6.57 -7.68 1.58
N MET A 231 5.47 -7.23 0.97
CA MET A 231 4.16 -7.88 1.03
C MET A 231 3.90 -8.47 -0.35
N ILE A 232 3.79 -9.78 -0.40
CA ILE A 232 3.59 -10.55 -1.65
C ILE A 232 2.50 -11.59 -1.40
N GLU A 233 1.67 -11.85 -2.39
CA GLU A 233 0.67 -12.90 -2.34
C GLU A 233 1.32 -14.30 -2.35
N VAL A 234 0.61 -15.28 -1.76
CA VAL A 234 0.94 -16.69 -1.81
C VAL A 234 -0.38 -17.46 -1.92
N SER A 235 -1.01 -17.42 -3.10
CA SER A 235 -2.35 -17.99 -3.29
C SER A 235 -2.36 -19.52 -3.36
N PHE A 236 -1.29 -20.15 -3.88
CA PHE A 236 -1.21 -21.59 -4.09
C PHE A 236 0.14 -22.14 -3.59
N PRO A 237 0.39 -22.13 -2.27
CA PRO A 237 1.72 -22.48 -1.73
C PRO A 237 2.12 -23.94 -1.94
N ASP A 238 1.15 -24.85 -2.09
CA ASP A 238 1.37 -26.30 -2.19
C ASP A 238 1.05 -26.87 -3.59
N GLU A 239 0.64 -26.06 -4.54
CA GLU A 239 0.34 -26.50 -5.91
C GLU A 239 1.56 -26.29 -6.80
N GLN A 240 1.83 -27.27 -7.65
CA GLN A 240 2.80 -27.07 -8.73
C GLN A 240 2.16 -26.26 -9.84
N PRO A 241 2.88 -25.28 -10.41
CA PRO A 241 2.39 -24.44 -11.50
C PRO A 241 2.09 -25.23 -12.77
#